data_d64513b292df6113e7e7698595161312
#
_entry.id   d64513b292df6113e7e7698595161312
#
_cell.length_a   1.000
_cell.length_b   1.000
_cell.length_c   1.000
_cell.angle_alpha   90.00
_cell.angle_beta   90.00
_cell.angle_gamma   90.00
#
_symmetry.space_group_name_H-M   'P 1'
#
loop_
_entity.id
_entity.type
_entity.pdbx_description
1 polymer ?
#
loop_
_entity_poly.entity_id
_entity_poly.type
_entity_poly.pdbx_seq_one_letter_code
_entity_poly.pdbx_strand_id
1 'polypeptide(L)'
;MSKQPIDPYKHLDIVLNPNGTLTRLRHIPHTAPSSDPTLPVLTKDHTINQQNNTWLRLFLPRIALSPNPKKLPLIVYFHGSGFILASTASTMFHDFCVAMSSSFPAVVPSVEYRLAPEHRLPAVYDDAMEALEFIRDNNDEWLTKHADMSSCYLMGSSEGATIAYFAGLHVIGTTPDLEPLKIRGLILRQVFFGGTQRSESEVRLEDNEVVPLCVIDMFWELVLPVGVDHDHEYCNPRAEKWVGKLGRMKELGWRVLVSGNDGDPVIDREKELVVLLEEKGVDVVSDFDIEGCHGVEFGDELKANQLIQVVKHFVS
;
A
#
# COMPACT_ATOMS: atom_id res chain seq x y z
N MET A 1 -8.28 30.55 -22.89
CA MET A 1 -9.51 29.74 -22.75
C MET A 1 -9.47 29.18 -21.34
N SER A 2 -10.47 29.44 -20.50
CA SER A 2 -10.56 28.80 -19.18
C SER A 2 -10.74 27.30 -19.39
N LYS A 3 -9.84 26.47 -18.86
CA LYS A 3 -10.04 25.02 -18.82
C LYS A 3 -11.38 24.74 -18.12
N GLN A 4 -12.16 23.80 -18.64
CA GLN A 4 -13.35 23.34 -17.93
C GLN A 4 -12.90 22.58 -16.66
N PRO A 5 -13.60 22.76 -15.53
CA PRO A 5 -13.28 22.01 -14.31
C PRO A 5 -13.34 20.51 -14.56
N ILE A 6 -12.38 19.78 -14.03
CA ILE A 6 -12.35 18.32 -14.09
C ILE A 6 -13.48 17.79 -13.20
N ASP A 7 -14.32 16.91 -13.75
CA ASP A 7 -15.31 16.15 -12.98
C ASP A 7 -14.64 14.86 -12.48
N PRO A 8 -14.40 14.69 -11.17
CA PRO A 8 -13.66 13.55 -10.64
C PRO A 8 -14.34 12.20 -10.89
N TYR A 9 -15.67 12.16 -10.91
CA TYR A 9 -16.41 10.93 -11.17
C TYR A 9 -16.24 10.47 -12.63
N LYS A 10 -16.29 11.41 -13.57
CA LYS A 10 -16.03 11.12 -14.98
C LYS A 10 -14.56 10.75 -15.24
N HIS A 11 -13.63 11.41 -14.53
CA HIS A 11 -12.20 11.14 -14.67
C HIS A 11 -11.88 9.68 -14.33
N LEU A 12 -12.55 9.12 -13.32
CA LEU A 12 -12.35 7.75 -12.85
C LEU A 12 -13.30 6.73 -13.47
N ASP A 13 -14.24 7.14 -14.33
CA ASP A 13 -15.31 6.28 -14.86
C ASP A 13 -16.12 5.60 -13.75
N ILE A 14 -16.61 6.39 -12.80
CA ILE A 14 -17.45 5.91 -11.69
C ILE A 14 -18.74 6.71 -11.59
N VAL A 15 -19.75 6.11 -10.94
CA VAL A 15 -21.04 6.78 -10.66
C VAL A 15 -21.38 6.56 -9.20
N LEU A 16 -21.60 7.66 -8.47
CA LEU A 16 -22.13 7.58 -7.12
C LEU A 16 -23.65 7.36 -7.18
N ASN A 17 -24.10 6.25 -6.62
CA ASN A 17 -25.51 5.87 -6.59
C ASN A 17 -26.27 6.60 -5.47
N PRO A 18 -27.61 6.79 -5.58
CA PRO A 18 -28.41 7.43 -4.55
C PRO A 18 -28.36 6.75 -3.17
N ASN A 19 -28.02 5.46 -3.12
CA ASN A 19 -27.86 4.69 -1.87
C ASN A 19 -26.44 4.79 -1.27
N GLY A 20 -25.57 5.63 -1.85
CA GLY A 20 -24.20 5.84 -1.37
C GLY A 20 -23.17 4.80 -1.82
N THR A 21 -23.54 3.85 -2.68
CA THR A 21 -22.59 2.90 -3.30
C THR A 21 -21.98 3.46 -4.58
N LEU A 22 -20.90 2.85 -5.08
CA LEU A 22 -20.32 3.19 -6.37
C LEU A 22 -20.61 2.13 -7.44
N THR A 23 -21.01 2.60 -8.62
CA THR A 23 -20.89 1.82 -9.86
C THR A 23 -19.54 2.14 -10.50
N ARG A 24 -18.69 1.13 -10.63
CA ARG A 24 -17.32 1.21 -11.19
C ARG A 24 -17.38 0.74 -12.65
N LEU A 25 -17.32 1.69 -13.59
CA LEU A 25 -17.50 1.42 -15.02
C LEU A 25 -16.19 1.05 -15.71
N ARG A 26 -15.05 1.52 -15.18
CA ARG A 26 -13.73 1.23 -15.75
C ARG A 26 -13.43 -0.27 -15.67
N HIS A 27 -13.16 -0.86 -16.82
CA HIS A 27 -12.68 -2.24 -16.87
C HIS A 27 -11.19 -2.29 -16.49
N ILE A 28 -10.89 -2.89 -15.34
CA ILE A 28 -9.52 -3.15 -14.89
C ILE A 28 -9.23 -4.63 -15.16
N PRO A 29 -8.24 -4.98 -16.01
CA PRO A 29 -7.90 -6.37 -16.27
C PRO A 29 -7.45 -7.11 -15.02
N HIS A 30 -7.82 -8.38 -14.90
CA HIS A 30 -7.42 -9.25 -13.80
C HIS A 30 -6.58 -10.41 -14.31
N THR A 31 -5.58 -10.82 -13.52
CA THR A 31 -4.75 -11.99 -13.76
C THR A 31 -5.13 -13.09 -12.76
N ALA A 32 -5.42 -14.28 -13.24
CA ALA A 32 -5.69 -15.44 -12.38
C ALA A 32 -4.41 -15.95 -11.70
N PRO A 33 -4.50 -16.57 -10.50
CA PRO A 33 -3.34 -17.22 -9.89
C PRO A 33 -2.87 -18.40 -10.74
N SER A 34 -1.57 -18.70 -10.70
CA SER A 34 -1.00 -19.82 -11.43
C SER A 34 0.10 -20.51 -10.62
N SER A 35 -0.02 -21.84 -10.52
CA SER A 35 1.00 -22.72 -9.94
C SER A 35 1.81 -23.46 -11.02
N ASP A 36 1.84 -22.96 -12.25
CA ASP A 36 2.65 -23.52 -13.34
C ASP A 36 4.15 -23.43 -12.99
N PRO A 37 4.82 -24.56 -12.84
CA PRO A 37 6.22 -24.61 -12.39
C PRO A 37 7.21 -24.03 -13.42
N THR A 38 6.77 -23.70 -14.63
CA THR A 38 7.61 -23.05 -15.64
C THR A 38 7.71 -21.54 -15.43
N LEU A 39 6.79 -20.94 -14.67
CA LEU A 39 6.80 -19.52 -14.37
C LEU A 39 7.91 -19.14 -13.36
N PRO A 40 8.42 -17.91 -13.42
CA PRO A 40 9.44 -17.43 -12.47
C PRO A 40 8.89 -17.27 -11.05
N VAL A 41 7.59 -17.01 -10.93
CA VAL A 41 6.86 -16.83 -9.66
C VAL A 41 5.58 -17.63 -9.72
N LEU A 42 5.32 -18.42 -8.69
CA LEU A 42 4.08 -19.14 -8.50
C LEU A 42 3.12 -18.30 -7.68
N THR A 43 1.81 -18.43 -7.93
CA THR A 43 0.80 -17.67 -7.21
C THR A 43 -0.37 -18.56 -6.80
N LYS A 44 -0.96 -18.27 -5.63
CA LYS A 44 -2.18 -18.91 -5.13
C LYS A 44 -2.95 -17.97 -4.21
N ASP A 45 -4.26 -18.13 -4.18
CA ASP A 45 -5.17 -17.31 -3.40
C ASP A 45 -5.60 -18.03 -2.12
N HIS A 46 -5.72 -17.28 -1.03
CA HIS A 46 -6.24 -17.75 0.25
C HIS A 46 -7.32 -16.80 0.76
N THR A 47 -8.49 -17.34 1.10
CA THR A 47 -9.54 -16.57 1.76
C THR A 47 -9.13 -16.27 3.20
N ILE A 48 -9.18 -15.01 3.59
CA ILE A 48 -8.98 -14.55 4.96
C ILE A 48 -10.32 -14.58 5.68
N ASN A 49 -11.29 -13.83 5.16
CA ASN A 49 -12.62 -13.72 5.76
C ASN A 49 -13.71 -13.78 4.68
N GLN A 50 -14.49 -14.87 4.70
CA GLN A 50 -15.53 -15.08 3.71
C GLN A 50 -16.69 -14.07 3.83
N GLN A 51 -16.98 -13.56 5.04
CA GLN A 51 -18.07 -12.61 5.25
C GLN A 51 -17.72 -11.22 4.70
N ASN A 52 -16.45 -10.82 4.82
CA ASN A 52 -15.92 -9.56 4.32
C ASN A 52 -15.44 -9.64 2.87
N ASN A 53 -15.40 -10.84 2.26
CA ASN A 53 -14.78 -11.13 0.97
C ASN A 53 -13.31 -10.68 0.91
N THR A 54 -12.60 -10.73 2.04
CA THR A 54 -11.16 -10.46 2.09
C THR A 54 -10.37 -11.73 1.85
N TRP A 55 -9.28 -11.59 1.11
CA TRP A 55 -8.40 -12.68 0.73
C TRP A 55 -7.00 -12.14 0.46
N LEU A 56 -6.03 -13.01 0.28
CA LEU A 56 -4.71 -12.62 -0.16
C LEU A 56 -4.20 -13.53 -1.26
N ARG A 57 -3.35 -12.98 -2.14
CA ARG A 57 -2.57 -13.74 -3.11
C ARG A 57 -1.14 -13.88 -2.62
N LEU A 58 -0.69 -15.13 -2.48
CA LEU A 58 0.71 -15.41 -2.21
C LEU A 58 1.49 -15.50 -3.52
N PHE A 59 2.64 -14.83 -3.55
CA PHE A 59 3.64 -14.91 -4.61
C PHE A 59 4.88 -15.59 -4.06
N LEU A 60 5.29 -16.69 -4.68
CA LEU A 60 6.47 -17.46 -4.30
C LEU A 60 7.46 -17.51 -5.47
N PRO A 61 8.66 -16.93 -5.36
CA PRO A 61 9.63 -17.01 -6.42
C PRO A 61 10.15 -18.46 -6.55
N ARG A 62 10.28 -18.94 -7.78
CA ARG A 62 10.68 -20.34 -8.05
C ARG A 62 12.02 -20.72 -7.40
N ILE A 63 12.90 -19.77 -7.17
CA ILE A 63 14.17 -20.02 -6.47
C ILE A 63 13.97 -20.56 -5.05
N ALA A 64 12.84 -20.27 -4.40
CA ALA A 64 12.47 -20.82 -3.09
C ALA A 64 12.28 -22.33 -3.10
N LEU A 65 12.06 -22.93 -4.27
CA LEU A 65 11.86 -24.38 -4.45
C LEU A 65 13.17 -25.12 -4.78
N SER A 66 14.32 -24.45 -4.70
CA SER A 66 15.64 -25.06 -4.90
C SER A 66 15.94 -26.12 -3.82
N PRO A 67 16.89 -27.07 -4.04
CA PRO A 67 17.13 -28.18 -3.10
C PRO A 67 17.54 -27.79 -1.69
N ASN A 68 18.00 -26.65 -1.38
CA ASN A 68 18.33 -26.18 -0.02
C ASN A 68 17.99 -24.67 0.07
N PRO A 69 16.71 -24.30 0.08
CA PRO A 69 16.31 -22.94 0.05
C PRO A 69 16.59 -22.26 1.39
N LYS A 70 17.12 -21.04 1.34
CA LYS A 70 17.06 -20.14 2.48
C LYS A 70 15.64 -19.57 2.55
N LYS A 71 15.15 -19.35 3.77
CA LYS A 71 13.92 -18.59 3.96
C LYS A 71 14.10 -17.16 3.42
N LEU A 72 13.05 -16.67 2.78
CA LEU A 72 13.05 -15.38 2.11
C LEU A 72 12.31 -14.34 2.96
N PRO A 73 12.68 -13.06 2.88
CA PRO A 73 11.93 -12.00 3.55
C PRO A 73 10.47 -12.01 3.08
N LEU A 74 9.60 -11.58 3.98
CA LEU A 74 8.16 -11.46 3.75
C LEU A 74 7.82 -10.00 3.50
N ILE A 75 7.15 -9.69 2.38
CA ILE A 75 6.67 -8.36 2.06
C ILE A 75 5.16 -8.40 1.92
N VAL A 76 4.44 -7.97 2.95
CA VAL A 76 2.98 -7.85 2.90
C VAL A 76 2.62 -6.60 2.11
N TYR A 77 2.00 -6.78 0.94
CA TYR A 77 1.72 -5.71 0.00
C TYR A 77 0.24 -5.32 0.00
N PHE A 78 -0.02 -4.01 0.05
CA PHE A 78 -1.34 -3.41 -0.10
C PHE A 78 -1.37 -2.59 -1.39
N HIS A 79 -2.34 -2.87 -2.26
CA HIS A 79 -2.49 -2.15 -3.53
C HIS A 79 -3.06 -0.74 -3.33
N GLY A 80 -2.89 0.13 -4.33
CA GLY A 80 -3.47 1.48 -4.39
C GLY A 80 -4.83 1.53 -5.09
N SER A 81 -5.15 2.67 -5.64
CA SER A 81 -6.37 3.04 -6.40
C SER A 81 -7.48 3.67 -5.56
N GLY A 82 -7.13 4.60 -4.66
CA GLY A 82 -8.04 5.51 -3.97
C GLY A 82 -8.89 4.86 -2.88
N PHE A 83 -8.58 3.66 -2.40
CA PHE A 83 -9.42 2.82 -1.54
C PHE A 83 -10.76 2.42 -2.19
N ILE A 84 -11.05 2.83 -3.41
CA ILE A 84 -12.36 2.69 -4.03
C ILE A 84 -12.35 1.85 -5.30
N LEU A 85 -11.18 1.54 -5.86
CA LEU A 85 -11.02 0.83 -7.13
C LEU A 85 -10.01 -0.31 -7.03
N ALA A 86 -9.98 -1.12 -8.08
CA ALA A 86 -9.03 -2.21 -8.29
C ALA A 86 -9.14 -3.36 -7.26
N SER A 87 -8.19 -4.27 -7.33
CA SER A 87 -8.12 -5.51 -6.58
C SER A 87 -6.68 -6.00 -6.59
N THR A 88 -6.30 -6.81 -5.63
CA THR A 88 -5.00 -7.53 -5.66
C THR A 88 -4.88 -8.45 -6.89
N ALA A 89 -6.01 -8.83 -7.52
CA ALA A 89 -6.03 -9.57 -8.79
C ALA A 89 -5.83 -8.68 -10.02
N SER A 90 -5.90 -7.34 -9.90
CA SER A 90 -5.68 -6.44 -11.03
C SER A 90 -4.31 -6.66 -11.64
N THR A 91 -4.25 -6.82 -12.97
CA THR A 91 -3.04 -7.23 -13.69
C THR A 91 -1.84 -6.36 -13.34
N MET A 92 -2.01 -5.04 -13.24
CA MET A 92 -0.94 -4.11 -12.89
C MET A 92 -0.29 -4.41 -11.53
N PHE A 93 -1.08 -4.71 -10.49
CA PHE A 93 -0.56 -5.04 -9.16
C PHE A 93 -0.02 -6.48 -9.10
N HIS A 94 -0.68 -7.40 -9.80
CA HIS A 94 -0.19 -8.76 -9.95
C HIS A 94 1.21 -8.77 -10.59
N ASP A 95 1.38 -8.10 -11.73
CA ASP A 95 2.64 -8.06 -12.46
C ASP A 95 3.75 -7.36 -11.67
N PHE A 96 3.42 -6.28 -10.94
CA PHE A 96 4.36 -5.63 -10.03
C PHE A 96 4.83 -6.58 -8.91
N CYS A 97 3.91 -7.32 -8.28
CA CYS A 97 4.27 -8.33 -7.26
C CYS A 97 5.11 -9.48 -7.85
N VAL A 98 4.83 -9.91 -9.08
CA VAL A 98 5.65 -10.90 -9.82
C VAL A 98 7.06 -10.34 -10.05
N ALA A 99 7.17 -9.12 -10.57
CA ALA A 99 8.46 -8.48 -10.81
C ALA A 99 9.27 -8.32 -9.51
N MET A 100 8.64 -7.86 -8.44
CA MET A 100 9.26 -7.71 -7.12
C MET A 100 9.72 -9.06 -6.58
N SER A 101 8.84 -10.07 -6.54
CA SER A 101 9.16 -11.39 -6.00
C SER A 101 10.26 -12.12 -6.78
N SER A 102 10.38 -11.88 -8.10
CA SER A 102 11.43 -12.51 -8.94
C SER A 102 12.76 -11.78 -8.90
N SER A 103 12.74 -10.44 -8.96
CA SER A 103 13.97 -9.61 -9.04
C SER A 103 14.68 -9.48 -7.69
N PHE A 104 13.91 -9.46 -6.63
CA PHE A 104 14.34 -9.54 -5.26
C PHE A 104 13.63 -10.71 -4.59
N PRO A 105 14.26 -11.89 -4.45
CA PRO A 105 13.58 -13.06 -3.91
C PRO A 105 12.94 -12.80 -2.56
N ALA A 106 11.61 -12.65 -2.56
CA ALA A 106 10.77 -12.43 -1.40
C ALA A 106 9.46 -13.22 -1.54
N VAL A 107 8.90 -13.68 -0.44
CA VAL A 107 7.51 -14.14 -0.41
C VAL A 107 6.62 -12.91 -0.25
N VAL A 108 5.67 -12.73 -1.17
CA VAL A 108 4.81 -11.55 -1.18
C VAL A 108 3.35 -11.96 -1.00
N PRO A 109 2.75 -11.77 0.18
CA PRO A 109 1.31 -11.76 0.34
C PRO A 109 0.76 -10.40 -0.11
N SER A 110 -0.02 -10.36 -1.20
CA SER A 110 -0.78 -9.18 -1.62
C SER A 110 -2.21 -9.29 -1.10
N VAL A 111 -2.65 -8.28 -0.36
CA VAL A 111 -3.89 -8.30 0.41
C VAL A 111 -5.03 -7.63 -0.33
N GLU A 112 -6.15 -8.34 -0.46
CA GLU A 112 -7.43 -7.81 -0.88
C GLU A 112 -8.20 -7.33 0.34
N TYR A 113 -8.69 -6.10 0.28
CA TYR A 113 -9.39 -5.43 1.35
C TYR A 113 -10.72 -4.82 0.86
N ARG A 114 -11.62 -4.52 1.79
CA ARG A 114 -12.92 -3.91 1.48
C ARG A 114 -12.76 -2.49 0.96
N LEU A 115 -13.51 -2.16 -0.08
CA LEU A 115 -13.46 -0.84 -0.73
C LEU A 115 -14.53 0.12 -0.16
N ALA A 116 -14.18 1.39 -0.15
CA ALA A 116 -15.10 2.48 0.11
C ALA A 116 -15.87 2.86 -1.18
N PRO A 117 -16.96 3.59 -1.08
CA PRO A 117 -17.63 4.06 0.14
C PRO A 117 -18.52 3.00 0.81
N GLU A 118 -18.63 1.80 0.24
CA GLU A 118 -19.41 0.70 0.81
C GLU A 118 -18.89 0.32 2.20
N HIS A 119 -17.55 0.42 2.37
CA HIS A 119 -16.86 0.16 3.63
C HIS A 119 -15.85 1.28 3.91
N ARG A 120 -16.34 2.36 4.54
CA ARG A 120 -15.50 3.51 4.91
C ARG A 120 -14.47 3.13 5.98
N LEU A 121 -13.43 3.95 6.12
CA LEU A 121 -12.47 3.80 7.21
C LEU A 121 -13.19 3.76 8.57
N PRO A 122 -12.74 2.89 9.50
CA PRO A 122 -11.47 2.17 9.49
C PRO A 122 -11.48 0.78 8.84
N ALA A 123 -12.54 0.36 8.10
CA ALA A 123 -12.72 -1.02 7.65
C ALA A 123 -11.47 -1.65 7.01
N VAL A 124 -10.75 -0.91 6.15
CA VAL A 124 -9.53 -1.42 5.50
C VAL A 124 -8.37 -1.61 6.49
N TYR A 125 -8.30 -0.82 7.56
CA TYR A 125 -7.27 -0.99 8.59
C TYR A 125 -7.54 -2.24 9.45
N ASP A 126 -8.82 -2.52 9.71
CA ASP A 126 -9.24 -3.76 10.37
C ASP A 126 -8.91 -4.98 9.48
N ASP A 127 -9.19 -4.89 8.17
CA ASP A 127 -8.85 -5.93 7.20
C ASP A 127 -7.33 -6.17 7.11
N ALA A 128 -6.52 -5.11 7.17
CA ALA A 128 -5.08 -5.22 7.17
C ALA A 128 -4.56 -5.95 8.42
N MET A 129 -5.13 -5.66 9.59
CA MET A 129 -4.79 -6.37 10.84
C MET A 129 -5.21 -7.84 10.78
N GLU A 130 -6.42 -8.13 10.29
CA GLU A 130 -6.91 -9.50 10.10
C GLU A 130 -6.00 -10.28 9.12
N ALA A 131 -5.49 -9.62 8.07
CA ALA A 131 -4.53 -10.23 7.14
C ALA A 131 -3.19 -10.58 7.82
N LEU A 132 -2.66 -9.72 8.70
CA LEU A 132 -1.44 -9.99 9.45
C LEU A 132 -1.62 -11.17 10.42
N GLU A 133 -2.75 -11.24 11.11
CA GLU A 133 -3.10 -12.37 11.98
C GLU A 133 -3.25 -13.66 11.17
N PHE A 134 -3.93 -13.60 10.02
CA PHE A 134 -4.04 -14.74 9.11
C PHE A 134 -2.67 -15.25 8.64
N ILE A 135 -1.75 -14.37 8.26
CA ILE A 135 -0.39 -14.73 7.84
C ILE A 135 0.37 -15.39 9.00
N ARG A 136 0.25 -14.86 10.22
CA ARG A 136 0.86 -15.44 11.43
C ARG A 136 0.38 -16.86 11.70
N ASP A 137 -0.92 -17.09 11.60
CA ASP A 137 -1.58 -18.34 12.03
C ASP A 137 -1.70 -19.39 10.92
N ASN A 138 -1.39 -18.99 9.66
CA ASN A 138 -1.59 -19.85 8.51
C ASN A 138 -0.50 -20.93 8.40
N ASN A 139 -0.94 -22.20 8.21
CA ASN A 139 -0.06 -23.36 8.06
C ASN A 139 0.33 -23.65 6.61
N ASP A 140 0.11 -22.71 5.68
CA ASP A 140 0.50 -22.89 4.28
C ASP A 140 2.00 -23.13 4.15
N GLU A 141 2.39 -24.11 3.34
CA GLU A 141 3.78 -24.50 3.15
C GLU A 141 4.65 -23.35 2.59
N TRP A 142 4.08 -22.46 1.78
CA TRP A 142 4.84 -21.32 1.23
C TRP A 142 5.22 -20.34 2.32
N LEU A 143 4.36 -20.14 3.31
CA LEU A 143 4.66 -19.30 4.46
C LEU A 143 5.58 -20.03 5.45
N THR A 144 5.23 -21.25 5.84
CA THR A 144 5.96 -21.96 6.92
C THR A 144 7.35 -22.45 6.52
N LYS A 145 7.52 -22.88 5.26
CA LYS A 145 8.80 -23.42 4.76
C LYS A 145 9.70 -22.37 4.10
N HIS A 146 9.11 -21.38 3.42
CA HIS A 146 9.87 -20.49 2.53
C HIS A 146 9.93 -19.05 3.02
N ALA A 147 8.98 -18.56 3.84
CA ALA A 147 9.03 -17.22 4.39
C ALA A 147 9.83 -17.15 5.70
N ASP A 148 10.65 -16.12 5.83
CA ASP A 148 11.26 -15.74 7.10
C ASP A 148 10.31 -14.81 7.87
N MET A 149 9.51 -15.41 8.77
CA MET A 149 8.57 -14.68 9.60
C MET A 149 9.26 -13.66 10.52
N SER A 150 10.56 -13.78 10.77
CA SER A 150 11.32 -12.82 11.55
C SER A 150 11.80 -11.60 10.74
N SER A 151 11.55 -11.58 9.43
CA SER A 151 11.96 -10.53 8.49
C SER A 151 10.76 -10.09 7.63
N CYS A 152 9.78 -9.45 8.25
CA CYS A 152 8.54 -8.97 7.62
C CYS A 152 8.59 -7.45 7.40
N TYR A 153 8.15 -7.01 6.23
CA TYR A 153 7.96 -5.60 5.88
C TYR A 153 6.52 -5.37 5.41
N LEU A 154 5.92 -4.24 5.78
CA LEU A 154 4.64 -3.81 5.24
C LEU A 154 4.90 -2.82 4.11
N MET A 155 4.38 -3.10 2.94
CA MET A 155 4.58 -2.29 1.74
C MET A 155 3.26 -1.93 1.10
N GLY A 156 3.20 -0.75 0.51
CA GLY A 156 2.11 -0.36 -0.37
C GLY A 156 2.47 0.79 -1.27
N SER A 157 1.63 1.01 -2.28
CA SER A 157 1.70 2.15 -3.19
C SER A 157 0.44 2.99 -3.05
N SER A 158 0.58 4.33 -3.03
CA SER A 158 -0.53 5.25 -2.88
C SER A 158 -1.31 4.99 -1.58
N GLU A 159 -2.61 4.77 -1.62
CA GLU A 159 -3.43 4.42 -0.45
C GLU A 159 -2.99 3.10 0.20
N GLY A 160 -2.43 2.18 -0.58
CA GLY A 160 -1.81 0.97 -0.04
C GLY A 160 -0.65 1.29 0.92
N ALA A 161 0.12 2.34 0.65
CA ALA A 161 1.16 2.82 1.56
C ALA A 161 0.55 3.44 2.83
N THR A 162 -0.58 4.12 2.71
CA THR A 162 -1.36 4.62 3.86
C THR A 162 -1.85 3.46 4.72
N ILE A 163 -2.35 2.38 4.10
CA ILE A 163 -2.75 1.15 4.81
C ILE A 163 -1.55 0.54 5.54
N ALA A 164 -0.41 0.38 4.87
CA ALA A 164 0.81 -0.17 5.47
C ALA A 164 1.29 0.68 6.67
N TYR A 165 1.24 2.01 6.55
CA TYR A 165 1.60 2.93 7.62
C TYR A 165 0.69 2.77 8.85
N PHE A 166 -0.63 2.84 8.68
CA PHE A 166 -1.55 2.73 9.78
C PHE A 166 -1.62 1.32 10.37
N ALA A 167 -1.50 0.25 9.56
CA ALA A 167 -1.37 -1.10 10.06
C ALA A 167 -0.13 -1.24 10.96
N GLY A 168 1.01 -0.69 10.54
CA GLY A 168 2.22 -0.63 11.38
C GLY A 168 1.98 0.08 12.70
N LEU A 169 1.32 1.23 12.71
CA LEU A 169 0.99 1.96 13.94
C LEU A 169 -0.03 1.22 14.82
N HIS A 170 -0.94 0.44 14.24
CA HIS A 170 -1.85 -0.41 15.01
C HIS A 170 -1.07 -1.54 15.70
N VAL A 171 -0.18 -2.22 15.00
CA VAL A 171 0.68 -3.26 15.60
C VAL A 171 1.47 -2.73 16.80
N ILE A 172 2.02 -1.51 16.68
CA ILE A 172 2.76 -0.88 17.78
C ILE A 172 1.86 -0.52 18.96
N GLY A 173 0.63 -0.12 18.71
CA GLY A 173 -0.27 0.45 19.73
C GLY A 173 -1.22 -0.51 20.41
N THR A 174 -1.48 -1.63 19.80
CA THR A 174 -2.19 -2.76 20.39
C THR A 174 -1.16 -3.85 20.67
N THR A 175 -1.45 -4.76 21.59
CA THR A 175 -0.63 -5.95 21.78
C THR A 175 -1.28 -7.18 21.13
N PRO A 176 -1.54 -7.22 19.80
CA PRO A 176 -1.66 -8.52 19.21
C PRO A 176 -0.27 -9.11 19.26
N ASP A 177 -0.13 -10.20 19.94
CA ASP A 177 1.08 -11.00 19.83
C ASP A 177 1.13 -11.55 18.40
N LEU A 178 1.92 -10.89 17.54
CA LEU A 178 2.13 -11.34 16.17
C LEU A 178 3.27 -12.37 16.05
N GLU A 179 3.90 -12.77 17.17
CA GLU A 179 4.94 -13.82 17.10
C GLU A 179 4.40 -15.10 16.42
N PRO A 180 5.15 -15.70 15.51
CA PRO A 180 6.55 -15.39 15.15
C PRO A 180 6.74 -14.31 14.09
N LEU A 181 5.68 -13.63 13.63
CA LEU A 181 5.74 -12.57 12.61
C LEU A 181 6.34 -11.30 13.21
N LYS A 182 7.57 -10.94 12.77
CA LYS A 182 8.27 -9.73 13.23
C LYS A 182 8.34 -8.68 12.13
N ILE A 183 7.63 -7.58 12.31
CA ILE A 183 7.73 -6.46 11.39
C ILE A 183 9.05 -5.73 11.63
N ARG A 184 9.80 -5.49 10.56
CA ARG A 184 11.10 -4.81 10.55
C ARG A 184 11.03 -3.39 10.01
N GLY A 185 9.98 -3.06 9.27
CA GLY A 185 9.84 -1.73 8.74
C GLY A 185 8.68 -1.58 7.76
N LEU A 186 8.58 -0.36 7.25
CA LEU A 186 7.56 0.06 6.30
C LEU A 186 8.21 0.48 4.98
N ILE A 187 7.55 0.19 3.87
CA ILE A 187 7.94 0.60 2.52
C ILE A 187 6.76 1.36 1.93
N LEU A 188 6.87 2.68 1.92
CA LEU A 188 5.79 3.61 1.60
C LEU A 188 6.06 4.30 0.27
N ARG A 189 5.43 3.79 -0.80
CA ARG A 189 5.53 4.35 -2.14
C ARG A 189 4.38 5.30 -2.39
N GLN A 190 4.69 6.60 -2.67
CA GLN A 190 3.70 7.62 -2.98
C GLN A 190 2.55 7.65 -1.96
N VAL A 191 2.92 7.68 -0.67
CA VAL A 191 1.95 7.55 0.41
C VAL A 191 0.88 8.64 0.37
N PHE A 192 -0.37 8.21 0.40
CA PHE A 192 -1.53 9.08 0.23
C PHE A 192 -2.04 9.55 1.59
N PHE A 193 -1.69 10.79 1.96
CA PHE A 193 -2.19 11.43 3.18
C PHE A 193 -3.05 12.65 2.87
N GLY A 194 -3.94 13.00 3.82
CA GLY A 194 -4.78 14.17 3.78
C GLY A 194 -4.25 15.30 4.66
N GLY A 195 -4.99 16.38 4.65
CA GLY A 195 -4.78 17.58 5.46
C GLY A 195 -5.72 18.68 4.96
N THR A 196 -6.24 19.50 5.87
CA THR A 196 -7.11 20.64 5.49
C THR A 196 -6.34 21.77 4.85
N GLN A 197 -5.05 21.93 5.19
CA GLN A 197 -4.17 22.87 4.51
C GLN A 197 -3.59 22.24 3.26
N ARG A 198 -3.67 22.94 2.13
CA ARG A 198 -3.08 22.51 0.87
C ARG A 198 -1.57 22.59 0.92
N SER A 199 -0.90 21.57 0.42
CA SER A 199 0.54 21.61 0.15
C SER A 199 0.84 22.40 -1.13
N GLU A 200 2.11 22.81 -1.33
CA GLU A 200 2.51 23.50 -2.54
C GLU A 200 2.39 22.61 -3.78
N SER A 201 2.70 21.31 -3.65
CA SER A 201 2.56 20.34 -4.75
C SER A 201 1.09 20.09 -5.13
N GLU A 202 0.17 20.01 -4.16
CA GLU A 202 -1.27 19.90 -4.42
C GLU A 202 -1.79 21.10 -5.23
N VAL A 203 -1.35 22.33 -4.90
CA VAL A 203 -1.73 23.53 -5.64
C VAL A 203 -1.04 23.62 -7.00
N ARG A 204 0.26 23.33 -7.06
CA ARG A 204 1.06 23.38 -8.29
C ARG A 204 0.57 22.36 -9.33
N LEU A 205 0.10 21.22 -8.89
CA LEU A 205 -0.33 20.09 -9.72
C LEU A 205 -1.85 19.86 -9.64
N GLU A 206 -2.64 20.89 -9.38
CA GLU A 206 -4.10 20.78 -9.20
C GLU A 206 -4.83 20.12 -10.38
N ASP A 207 -4.33 20.35 -11.60
CA ASP A 207 -4.83 19.75 -12.85
C ASP A 207 -4.00 18.53 -13.30
N ASN A 208 -3.37 17.78 -12.39
CA ASN A 208 -2.58 16.59 -12.72
C ASN A 208 -3.39 15.59 -13.55
N GLU A 209 -2.76 14.99 -14.57
CA GLU A 209 -3.47 14.09 -15.50
C GLU A 209 -3.86 12.74 -14.87
N VAL A 210 -3.12 12.28 -13.86
CA VAL A 210 -3.34 10.98 -13.22
C VAL A 210 -4.23 11.14 -11.99
N VAL A 211 -3.84 12.03 -11.06
CA VAL A 211 -4.55 12.26 -9.80
C VAL A 211 -4.73 13.78 -9.60
N PRO A 212 -5.70 14.42 -10.30
CA PRO A 212 -5.98 15.84 -10.08
C PRO A 212 -6.50 16.08 -8.65
N LEU A 213 -6.31 17.30 -8.14
CA LEU A 213 -6.67 17.65 -6.76
C LEU A 213 -8.13 17.35 -6.42
N CYS A 214 -9.06 17.60 -7.36
CA CYS A 214 -10.48 17.28 -7.16
C CYS A 214 -10.74 15.77 -6.99
N VAL A 215 -9.88 14.90 -7.53
CA VAL A 215 -9.95 13.45 -7.33
C VAL A 215 -9.41 13.08 -5.95
N ILE A 216 -8.33 13.72 -5.49
CA ILE A 216 -7.81 13.55 -4.12
C ILE A 216 -8.90 13.90 -3.10
N ASP A 217 -9.58 15.02 -3.28
CA ASP A 217 -10.66 15.45 -2.39
C ASP A 217 -11.83 14.46 -2.38
N MET A 218 -12.25 14.03 -3.57
CA MET A 218 -13.32 13.05 -3.69
C MET A 218 -12.96 11.72 -3.04
N PHE A 219 -11.71 11.25 -3.15
CA PHE A 219 -11.28 10.03 -2.47
C PHE A 219 -11.50 10.16 -0.96
N TRP A 220 -11.00 11.22 -0.33
CA TRP A 220 -11.17 11.41 1.11
C TRP A 220 -12.64 11.60 1.51
N GLU A 221 -13.45 12.28 0.70
CA GLU A 221 -14.88 12.40 0.94
C GLU A 221 -15.59 11.03 0.96
N LEU A 222 -15.25 10.14 0.04
CA LEU A 222 -15.84 8.81 -0.07
C LEU A 222 -15.31 7.81 0.98
N VAL A 223 -14.11 8.02 1.50
CA VAL A 223 -13.37 7.05 2.31
C VAL A 223 -13.46 7.35 3.80
N LEU A 224 -13.39 8.62 4.21
CA LEU A 224 -13.47 9.01 5.61
C LEU A 224 -14.90 8.80 6.19
N PRO A 225 -15.04 8.67 7.52
CA PRO A 225 -16.34 8.70 8.16
C PRO A 225 -17.12 9.96 7.77
N VAL A 226 -18.43 9.84 7.63
CA VAL A 226 -19.27 10.96 7.21
C VAL A 226 -19.20 12.11 8.23
N GLY A 227 -18.94 13.33 7.74
CA GLY A 227 -18.96 14.55 8.56
C GLY A 227 -17.64 14.93 9.22
N VAL A 228 -16.56 14.22 8.90
CA VAL A 228 -15.19 14.61 9.33
C VAL A 228 -14.44 15.27 8.17
N ASP A 229 -13.39 16.02 8.48
CA ASP A 229 -12.51 16.67 7.52
C ASP A 229 -11.21 15.89 7.28
N HIS A 230 -10.33 16.45 6.45
CA HIS A 230 -9.06 15.83 6.06
C HIS A 230 -7.96 15.91 7.14
N ASP A 231 -8.24 16.50 8.32
CA ASP A 231 -7.35 16.42 9.49
C ASP A 231 -7.69 15.24 10.42
N HIS A 232 -8.65 14.41 9.99
CA HIS A 232 -9.04 13.21 10.74
C HIS A 232 -7.88 12.22 10.89
N GLU A 233 -7.82 11.53 12.04
CA GLU A 233 -6.74 10.59 12.38
C GLU A 233 -6.55 9.44 11.37
N TYR A 234 -7.50 9.14 10.53
CA TYR A 234 -7.39 8.08 9.51
C TYR A 234 -6.70 8.51 8.21
N CYS A 235 -6.42 9.79 8.04
CA CYS A 235 -5.75 10.30 6.86
C CYS A 235 -4.58 11.24 7.18
N ASN A 236 -4.53 11.82 8.39
CA ASN A 236 -3.49 12.74 8.78
C ASN A 236 -2.45 12.06 9.70
N PRO A 237 -1.20 11.85 9.25
CA PRO A 237 -0.16 11.21 10.05
C PRO A 237 0.29 12.06 11.25
N ARG A 238 -0.04 13.36 11.25
CA ARG A 238 0.25 14.30 12.35
C ARG A 238 -0.80 14.29 13.47
N ALA A 239 -1.87 13.50 13.34
CA ALA A 239 -2.86 13.35 14.40
C ALA A 239 -2.20 12.86 15.71
N GLU A 240 -2.55 13.48 16.85
CA GLU A 240 -1.91 13.25 18.14
C GLU A 240 -1.83 11.76 18.53
N LYS A 241 -2.88 11.01 18.25
CA LYS A 241 -2.96 9.56 18.47
C LYS A 241 -1.80 8.79 17.85
N TRP A 242 -1.32 9.19 16.68
CA TRP A 242 -0.29 8.49 15.93
C TRP A 242 1.12 8.99 16.26
N VAL A 243 1.28 10.32 16.38
CA VAL A 243 2.58 10.93 16.67
C VAL A 243 3.21 10.36 17.94
N GLY A 244 2.40 10.06 18.97
CA GLY A 244 2.86 9.44 20.21
C GLY A 244 3.42 8.01 20.03
N LYS A 245 3.03 7.30 18.94
CA LYS A 245 3.48 5.93 18.68
C LYS A 245 4.78 5.85 17.85
N LEU A 246 5.15 6.91 17.15
CA LEU A 246 6.32 6.90 16.26
C LEU A 246 7.63 6.62 17.01
N GLY A 247 7.76 7.09 18.25
CA GLY A 247 8.92 6.77 19.10
C GLY A 247 9.11 5.27 19.33
N ARG A 248 8.02 4.49 19.33
CA ARG A 248 8.09 3.02 19.46
C ARG A 248 8.67 2.34 18.24
N MET A 249 8.52 2.91 17.02
CA MET A 249 9.19 2.39 15.82
C MET A 249 10.70 2.37 16.02
N LYS A 250 11.26 3.48 16.56
CA LYS A 250 12.68 3.58 16.91
C LYS A 250 13.10 2.51 17.92
N GLU A 251 12.33 2.36 19.01
CA GLU A 251 12.64 1.39 20.06
C GLU A 251 12.61 -0.06 19.56
N LEU A 252 11.72 -0.35 18.58
CA LEU A 252 11.62 -1.65 17.93
C LEU A 252 12.66 -1.85 16.82
N GLY A 253 13.46 -0.83 16.52
CA GLY A 253 14.45 -0.85 15.44
C GLY A 253 13.82 -0.94 14.04
N TRP A 254 12.62 -0.42 13.87
CA TRP A 254 11.98 -0.37 12.56
C TRP A 254 12.64 0.68 11.68
N ARG A 255 12.73 0.36 10.39
CA ARG A 255 13.17 1.27 9.34
C ARG A 255 11.97 1.65 8.47
N VAL A 256 11.97 2.84 7.90
CA VAL A 256 10.92 3.31 6.99
C VAL A 256 11.55 3.80 5.70
N LEU A 257 11.14 3.21 4.57
CA LEU A 257 11.43 3.74 3.24
C LEU A 257 10.24 4.58 2.78
N VAL A 258 10.49 5.83 2.41
CA VAL A 258 9.50 6.72 1.78
C VAL A 258 10.01 7.08 0.39
N SER A 259 9.21 6.81 -0.64
CA SER A 259 9.63 7.09 -2.03
C SER A 259 8.51 7.70 -2.85
N GLY A 260 8.85 8.68 -3.69
CA GLY A 260 7.90 9.45 -4.48
C GLY A 260 8.53 10.14 -5.68
N ASN A 261 7.74 10.97 -6.38
CA ASN A 261 8.14 11.66 -7.61
C ASN A 261 7.67 13.12 -7.59
N ASP A 262 8.48 14.06 -8.07
CA ASP A 262 8.14 15.51 -8.09
C ASP A 262 6.94 15.86 -8.98
N GLY A 263 6.55 14.98 -9.92
CA GLY A 263 5.35 15.14 -10.73
C GLY A 263 4.07 14.62 -10.06
N ASP A 264 4.13 14.25 -8.78
CA ASP A 264 3.02 13.74 -7.99
C ASP A 264 2.44 14.83 -7.07
N PRO A 265 1.12 15.10 -7.07
CA PRO A 265 0.51 16.07 -6.15
C PRO A 265 0.76 15.78 -4.67
N VAL A 266 0.97 14.52 -4.27
CA VAL A 266 1.15 14.14 -2.86
C VAL A 266 2.59 14.21 -2.37
N ILE A 267 3.56 14.58 -3.22
CA ILE A 267 5.00 14.54 -2.89
C ILE A 267 5.38 15.36 -1.65
N ASP A 268 4.75 16.51 -1.42
CA ASP A 268 5.07 17.32 -0.25
C ASP A 268 4.59 16.64 1.04
N ARG A 269 3.46 15.91 1.00
CA ARG A 269 2.98 15.11 2.12
C ARG A 269 3.97 14.00 2.49
N GLU A 270 4.63 13.42 1.49
CA GLU A 270 5.67 12.41 1.69
C GLU A 270 6.93 13.02 2.33
N LYS A 271 7.36 14.18 1.83
CA LYS A 271 8.48 14.93 2.42
C LYS A 271 8.18 15.35 3.87
N GLU A 272 6.96 15.80 4.15
CA GLU A 272 6.50 16.12 5.51
C GLU A 272 6.51 14.89 6.43
N LEU A 273 6.14 13.70 5.91
CA LEU A 273 6.23 12.45 6.67
C LEU A 273 7.69 12.11 7.01
N VAL A 274 8.62 12.24 6.05
CA VAL A 274 10.06 12.01 6.31
C VAL A 274 10.53 12.89 7.47
N VAL A 275 10.25 14.19 7.42
CA VAL A 275 10.61 15.12 8.50
C VAL A 275 10.00 14.69 9.84
N LEU A 276 8.71 14.33 9.84
CA LEU A 276 8.03 13.87 11.06
C LEU A 276 8.68 12.63 11.68
N LEU A 277 9.04 11.64 10.85
CA LEU A 277 9.66 10.41 11.29
C LEU A 277 11.08 10.66 11.83
N GLU A 278 11.88 11.50 11.15
CA GLU A 278 13.23 11.90 11.57
C GLU A 278 13.20 12.65 12.90
N GLU A 279 12.25 13.59 13.11
CA GLU A 279 12.03 14.28 14.39
C GLU A 279 11.74 13.32 15.56
N LYS A 280 11.13 12.16 15.27
CA LYS A 280 10.88 11.11 16.23
C LYS A 280 12.03 10.10 16.36
N GLY A 281 13.11 10.31 15.60
CA GLY A 281 14.31 9.50 15.61
C GLY A 281 14.13 8.11 14.98
N VAL A 282 13.15 7.94 14.10
CA VAL A 282 12.97 6.73 13.29
C VAL A 282 14.07 6.69 12.22
N ASP A 283 14.59 5.51 11.91
CA ASP A 283 15.54 5.31 10.79
C ASP A 283 14.77 5.39 9.46
N VAL A 284 14.93 6.50 8.73
CA VAL A 284 14.22 6.78 7.49
C VAL A 284 15.18 6.78 6.32
N VAL A 285 14.81 6.09 5.26
CA VAL A 285 15.43 6.19 3.94
C VAL A 285 14.43 6.89 3.02
N SER A 286 14.82 7.98 2.40
CA SER A 286 14.00 8.69 1.41
C SER A 286 14.57 8.52 0.01
N ASP A 287 13.69 8.25 -0.97
CA ASP A 287 14.04 8.10 -2.39
C ASP A 287 13.04 8.88 -3.24
N PHE A 288 13.39 10.12 -3.59
CA PHE A 288 12.54 11.02 -4.36
C PHE A 288 13.14 11.27 -5.73
N ASP A 289 12.42 10.86 -6.78
CA ASP A 289 12.82 11.07 -8.18
C ASP A 289 12.26 12.41 -8.70
N ILE A 290 13.06 13.12 -9.50
CA ILE A 290 12.64 14.36 -10.16
C ILE A 290 11.63 14.06 -11.27
N GLU A 291 11.74 12.88 -11.92
CA GLU A 291 10.91 12.50 -13.04
C GLU A 291 9.89 11.43 -12.64
N GLY A 292 8.67 11.55 -13.15
CA GLY A 292 7.59 10.59 -12.96
C GLY A 292 6.32 11.23 -12.44
N CYS A 293 5.25 10.43 -12.43
CA CYS A 293 3.93 10.82 -11.93
C CYS A 293 3.44 9.80 -10.90
N HIS A 294 2.27 10.02 -10.37
CA HIS A 294 1.63 9.07 -9.46
C HIS A 294 1.42 7.71 -10.12
N GLY A 295 1.90 6.62 -9.49
CA GLY A 295 1.77 5.24 -9.99
C GLY A 295 2.59 4.94 -11.25
N VAL A 296 3.64 5.71 -11.54
CA VAL A 296 4.48 5.53 -12.75
C VAL A 296 5.04 4.12 -12.88
N GLU A 297 5.32 3.44 -11.78
CA GLU A 297 5.83 2.07 -11.73
C GLU A 297 4.87 1.03 -12.33
N PHE A 298 3.59 1.34 -12.47
CA PHE A 298 2.59 0.43 -13.05
C PHE A 298 2.46 0.57 -14.57
N GLY A 299 3.05 1.61 -15.16
CA GLY A 299 3.03 1.88 -16.60
C GLY A 299 4.41 1.91 -17.26
N ASP A 300 5.48 1.95 -16.46
CA ASP A 300 6.86 2.04 -16.94
C ASP A 300 7.73 0.97 -16.23
N GLU A 301 8.14 -0.04 -17.00
CA GLU A 301 8.95 -1.17 -16.51
C GLU A 301 10.31 -0.71 -15.96
N LEU A 302 10.91 0.34 -16.54
CA LEU A 302 12.20 0.87 -16.05
C LEU A 302 12.02 1.48 -14.64
N LYS A 303 10.96 2.28 -14.45
CA LYS A 303 10.62 2.88 -13.15
C LYS A 303 10.24 1.81 -12.12
N ALA A 304 9.49 0.78 -12.52
CA ALA A 304 9.21 -0.37 -11.67
C ALA A 304 10.50 -1.07 -11.21
N ASN A 305 11.41 -1.34 -12.13
CA ASN A 305 12.69 -1.97 -11.82
C ASN A 305 13.58 -1.09 -10.91
N GLN A 306 13.59 0.23 -11.12
CA GLN A 306 14.32 1.17 -10.24
C GLN A 306 13.78 1.10 -8.80
N LEU A 307 12.46 1.18 -8.63
CA LEU A 307 11.81 1.06 -7.32
C LEU A 307 12.15 -0.29 -6.65
N ILE A 308 12.08 -1.40 -7.40
CA ILE A 308 12.41 -2.73 -6.89
C ILE A 308 13.88 -2.81 -6.41
N GLN A 309 14.83 -2.15 -7.08
CA GLN A 309 16.21 -2.11 -6.61
C GLN A 309 16.35 -1.29 -5.32
N VAL A 310 15.61 -0.18 -5.17
CA VAL A 310 15.56 0.59 -3.92
C VAL A 310 15.02 -0.26 -2.79
N VAL A 311 13.88 -0.95 -3.00
CA VAL A 311 13.28 -1.87 -2.03
C VAL A 311 14.26 -2.99 -1.65
N LYS A 312 14.91 -3.61 -2.62
CA LYS A 312 15.91 -4.64 -2.38
C LYS A 312 17.05 -4.15 -1.48
N HIS A 313 17.58 -2.96 -1.78
CA HIS A 313 18.66 -2.37 -0.97
C HIS A 313 18.20 -2.05 0.45
N PHE A 314 16.95 -1.59 0.60
CA PHE A 314 16.37 -1.29 1.91
C PHE A 314 16.15 -2.53 2.77
N VAL A 315 15.72 -3.66 2.20
CA VAL A 315 15.43 -4.92 2.91
C VAL A 315 16.69 -5.73 3.21
N SER A 316 17.77 -5.54 2.43
CA SER A 316 19.07 -6.24 2.60
C SER A 316 19.87 -5.68 3.76
#